data_a75bd3bbeac442e74f8c688f1c883a35
#
_entry.id   a75bd3bbeac442e74f8c688f1c883a35
#
_cell.length_a   1.000
_cell.length_b   1.000
_cell.length_c   1.000
_cell.angle_alpha   90.00
_cell.angle_beta   90.00
_cell.angle_gamma   90.00
#
_symmetry.space_group_name_H-M   'P 1'
#
loop_
_entity.id
_entity.type
_entity.pdbx_description
1 polymer ?
#
loop_
_entity_poly.entity_id
_entity_poly.type
_entity_poly.pdbx_seq_one_letter_code
_entity_poly.pdbx_strand_id
1 'polypeptide(L)'
;YAKSSAIISRKHVPLANFVMSLSLHGSYQPSVKHLTFANTISLDCRLENLIDRTGRQSVMRHRLGKSNTTSGFKGVRKRPQKNSKDWRVQIHDGEKTIHLGQYDSEVYAAKVYDAAAETLFGASAYLNFPDGSIHQEHRYYAKIHLERHFNKQKR
;
A
#
# COMPACT_ATOMS: atom_id res chain seq x y z
N TYR A 1 49.35 11.94 -23.05
CA TYR A 1 47.94 11.99 -23.50
C TYR A 1 47.19 10.86 -22.81
N ALA A 2 46.55 11.18 -21.69
CA ALA A 2 45.66 10.25 -21.01
C ALA A 2 44.23 10.44 -21.59
N LYS A 3 43.74 9.43 -22.31
CA LYS A 3 42.34 9.36 -22.73
C LYS A 3 41.51 8.92 -21.52
N SER A 4 40.93 9.89 -20.82
CA SER A 4 39.89 9.65 -19.85
C SER A 4 38.58 9.36 -20.60
N SER A 5 38.32 8.10 -20.90
CA SER A 5 37.02 7.66 -21.38
C SER A 5 36.10 7.48 -20.17
N ALA A 6 35.42 8.53 -19.79
CA ALA A 6 34.30 8.43 -18.85
C ALA A 6 33.20 7.60 -19.51
N ILE A 7 33.14 6.32 -19.15
CA ILE A 7 32.01 5.44 -19.48
C ILE A 7 30.81 5.95 -18.67
N ILE A 8 30.04 6.84 -19.29
CA ILE A 8 28.72 7.22 -18.77
C ILE A 8 27.82 6.00 -18.94
N SER A 9 27.71 5.21 -17.88
CA SER A 9 26.71 4.17 -17.80
C SER A 9 25.34 4.85 -17.95
N ARG A 10 24.69 4.66 -19.10
CA ARG A 10 23.34 5.16 -19.40
C ARG A 10 22.32 4.39 -18.58
N LYS A 11 22.30 4.57 -17.26
CA LYS A 11 21.18 4.13 -16.43
C LYS A 11 20.02 5.06 -16.71
N HIS A 12 18.94 4.49 -17.21
CA HIS A 12 17.69 5.21 -17.42
C HIS A 12 17.16 5.64 -16.05
N VAL A 13 17.18 6.93 -15.76
CA VAL A 13 16.65 7.49 -14.51
C VAL A 13 15.25 8.00 -14.80
N PRO A 14 14.22 7.50 -14.11
CA PRO A 14 12.87 8.04 -14.23
C PRO A 14 12.84 9.53 -13.89
N LEU A 15 12.16 10.34 -14.70
CA LEU A 15 12.07 11.80 -14.51
C LEU A 15 11.58 12.16 -13.11
N ALA A 16 10.60 11.45 -12.58
CA ALA A 16 10.09 11.64 -11.22
C ALA A 16 11.18 11.54 -10.15
N ASN A 17 12.07 10.54 -10.26
CA ASN A 17 13.18 10.35 -9.31
C ASN A 17 14.20 11.49 -9.43
N PHE A 18 14.43 11.99 -10.63
CA PHE A 18 15.31 13.12 -10.86
C PHE A 18 14.76 14.41 -10.25
N VAL A 19 13.48 14.73 -10.49
CA VAL A 19 12.80 15.92 -9.96
C VAL A 19 12.78 15.90 -8.43
N MET A 20 12.37 14.79 -7.81
CA MET A 20 12.35 14.67 -6.34
C MET A 20 13.75 14.76 -5.74
N SER A 21 14.73 14.15 -6.37
CA SER A 21 16.12 14.18 -5.90
C SER A 21 16.70 15.59 -5.92
N LEU A 22 16.47 16.37 -6.99
CA LEU A 22 16.87 17.77 -7.06
C LEU A 22 16.20 18.63 -5.99
N SER A 23 14.91 18.39 -5.74
CA SER A 23 14.15 19.14 -4.75
C SER A 23 14.64 18.89 -3.32
N LEU A 24 14.97 17.65 -2.97
CA LEU A 24 15.37 17.26 -1.61
C LEU A 24 16.85 17.55 -1.32
N HIS A 25 17.70 17.41 -2.32
CA HIS A 25 19.16 17.39 -2.12
C HIS A 25 19.94 18.41 -2.97
N GLY A 26 19.25 19.19 -3.82
CA GLY A 26 19.91 20.13 -4.75
C GLY A 26 20.71 19.45 -5.87
N SER A 27 20.87 18.12 -5.84
CA SER A 27 21.58 17.32 -6.83
C SER A 27 20.95 15.93 -6.97
N TYR A 28 21.22 15.24 -8.10
CA TYR A 28 20.69 13.89 -8.29
C TYR A 28 21.31 12.90 -7.30
N GLN A 29 20.45 12.21 -6.56
CA GLN A 29 20.81 11.14 -5.63
C GLN A 29 20.18 9.81 -6.04
N PRO A 30 20.97 8.74 -6.29
CA PRO A 30 20.46 7.43 -6.67
C PRO A 30 19.61 6.74 -5.60
N SER A 31 19.64 7.25 -4.37
CA SER A 31 18.87 6.71 -3.23
C SER A 31 17.36 6.91 -3.34
N VAL A 32 16.91 7.93 -4.09
CA VAL A 32 15.48 8.19 -4.32
C VAL A 32 14.94 7.17 -5.33
N LYS A 33 14.42 6.03 -4.85
CA LYS A 33 14.06 4.90 -5.72
C LYS A 33 12.57 4.60 -5.83
N HIS A 34 11.78 4.97 -4.83
CA HIS A 34 10.42 4.45 -4.69
C HIS A 34 9.38 5.56 -4.71
N LEU A 35 9.26 6.27 -5.82
CA LEU A 35 8.24 7.29 -6.00
C LEU A 35 6.94 6.73 -6.57
N THR A 36 5.83 7.36 -6.20
CA THR A 36 4.51 7.17 -6.80
C THR A 36 3.84 8.50 -7.05
N PHE A 37 2.76 8.47 -7.80
CA PHE A 37 1.99 9.66 -8.19
C PHE A 37 0.68 9.71 -7.39
N ALA A 38 0.38 10.83 -6.73
CA ALA A 38 -0.84 11.01 -5.94
C ALA A 38 -2.10 10.87 -6.80
N ASN A 39 -2.08 11.46 -7.99
CA ASN A 39 -3.18 11.46 -8.95
C ASN A 39 -3.15 10.25 -9.91
N THR A 40 -2.26 9.27 -9.72
CA THR A 40 -2.08 8.08 -10.58
C THR A 40 -1.60 8.37 -12.02
N ILE A 41 -1.30 9.60 -12.39
CA ILE A 41 -0.80 10.01 -13.71
C ILE A 41 0.73 9.98 -13.70
N SER A 42 1.33 8.99 -14.33
CA SER A 42 2.78 8.75 -14.30
C SER A 42 3.63 9.81 -15.02
N LEU A 43 3.02 10.64 -15.85
CA LEU A 43 3.68 11.75 -16.55
C LEU A 43 3.62 13.07 -15.76
N ASP A 44 2.81 13.16 -14.72
CA ASP A 44 2.70 14.34 -13.87
C ASP A 44 3.77 14.32 -12.78
N CYS A 45 4.97 14.79 -13.13
CA CYS A 45 6.13 14.83 -12.24
C CYS A 45 6.20 16.11 -11.35
N ARG A 46 5.11 16.83 -11.17
CA ARG A 46 5.08 17.96 -10.22
C ARG A 46 5.34 17.44 -8.80
N LEU A 47 6.12 18.21 -8.02
CA LEU A 47 6.52 17.79 -6.66
C LEU A 47 5.34 17.48 -5.75
N GLU A 48 4.28 18.26 -5.82
CA GLU A 48 3.04 18.07 -5.07
C GLU A 48 2.34 16.72 -5.37
N ASN A 49 2.62 16.17 -6.55
CA ASN A 49 2.08 14.90 -6.99
C ASN A 49 3.03 13.71 -6.73
N LEU A 50 4.29 13.98 -6.38
CA LEU A 50 5.29 12.96 -6.12
C LEU A 50 5.29 12.56 -4.64
N ILE A 51 5.13 11.28 -4.38
CA ILE A 51 5.13 10.72 -3.03
C ILE A 51 6.26 9.72 -2.92
N ASP A 52 7.17 9.95 -1.97
CA ASP A 52 8.21 8.99 -1.64
C ASP A 52 7.60 7.75 -0.97
N ARG A 53 7.98 6.59 -1.50
CA ARG A 53 7.53 5.27 -1.02
C ARG A 53 8.59 4.55 -0.21
N THR A 54 9.35 5.22 0.59
CA THR A 54 10.30 4.53 1.45
C THR A 54 9.58 3.60 2.43
N GLY A 55 9.79 2.30 2.30
CA GLY A 55 9.33 1.30 3.25
C GLY A 55 7.83 0.94 3.18
N ARG A 56 7.12 1.02 4.31
CA ARG A 56 5.75 0.53 4.53
C ARG A 56 4.71 1.05 3.53
N GLN A 57 4.85 2.27 3.04
CA GLN A 57 3.88 2.92 2.15
C GLN A 57 3.81 2.31 0.74
N SER A 58 4.87 1.64 0.29
CA SER A 58 4.93 1.02 -1.04
C SER A 58 3.90 -0.10 -1.23
N VAL A 59 3.68 -0.90 -0.19
CA VAL A 59 2.81 -2.09 -0.25
C VAL A 59 1.32 -1.72 -0.26
N MET A 60 0.99 -0.52 0.17
CA MET A 60 -0.37 -0.11 0.53
C MET A 60 -1.19 0.44 -0.62
N ARG A 61 -0.53 0.98 -1.63
CA ARG A 61 -1.18 1.65 -2.77
C ARG A 61 -1.42 0.76 -3.98
N HIS A 62 -0.99 -0.50 -3.94
CA HIS A 62 -1.23 -1.37 -5.07
C HIS A 62 -2.73 -1.69 -5.17
N ARG A 63 -3.35 -1.12 -6.21
CA ARG A 63 -4.61 -1.62 -6.76
C ARG A 63 -4.50 -3.14 -6.91
N LEU A 64 -5.58 -3.85 -6.65
CA LEU A 64 -5.67 -5.28 -6.97
C LEU A 64 -5.12 -5.51 -8.38
N GLY A 65 -3.95 -6.14 -8.47
CA GLY A 65 -3.50 -6.70 -9.72
C GLY A 65 -4.59 -7.69 -10.18
N LYS A 66 -4.76 -7.85 -11.49
CA LYS A 66 -5.68 -8.83 -12.10
C LYS A 66 -5.33 -10.29 -11.77
N SER A 67 -4.70 -10.59 -10.63
CA SER A 67 -4.32 -11.95 -10.26
C SER A 67 -5.46 -12.59 -9.48
N ASN A 68 -5.85 -13.76 -9.92
CA ASN A 68 -6.57 -14.88 -9.26
C ASN A 68 -7.13 -14.67 -7.83
N THR A 69 -7.65 -13.48 -7.52
CA THR A 69 -8.32 -13.22 -6.26
C THR A 69 -9.77 -13.66 -6.39
N THR A 70 -10.22 -14.48 -5.44
CA THR A 70 -11.63 -14.92 -5.38
C THR A 70 -12.57 -13.79 -4.97
N SER A 71 -12.04 -12.63 -4.64
CA SER A 71 -12.75 -11.41 -4.25
C SER A 71 -12.37 -10.24 -5.16
N GLY A 72 -13.34 -9.35 -5.44
CA GLY A 72 -13.10 -8.07 -6.11
C GLY A 72 -12.44 -7.02 -5.23
N PHE A 73 -12.28 -7.29 -3.91
CA PHE A 73 -11.80 -6.33 -2.93
C PHE A 73 -10.38 -6.63 -2.44
N LYS A 74 -9.62 -5.57 -2.19
CA LYS A 74 -8.28 -5.65 -1.64
C LYS A 74 -8.31 -6.23 -0.21
N GLY A 75 -7.42 -7.19 0.04
CA GLY A 75 -7.26 -7.79 1.36
C GLY A 75 -8.33 -8.83 1.73
N VAL A 76 -9.31 -9.08 0.86
CA VAL A 76 -10.40 -10.03 1.07
C VAL A 76 -10.18 -11.27 0.21
N ARG A 77 -10.33 -12.46 0.80
CA ARG A 77 -10.21 -13.74 0.09
C ARG A 77 -11.29 -14.69 0.58
N LYS A 78 -11.88 -15.43 -0.35
CA LYS A 78 -12.79 -16.54 0.00
C LYS A 78 -11.99 -17.70 0.59
N ARG A 79 -12.52 -18.35 1.61
CA ARG A 79 -11.91 -19.57 2.14
C ARG A 79 -12.00 -20.72 1.12
N PRO A 80 -10.93 -21.51 0.93
CA PRO A 80 -10.92 -22.60 -0.06
C PRO A 80 -11.80 -23.80 0.33
N GLN A 81 -12.38 -23.84 1.51
CA GLN A 81 -13.28 -24.92 1.93
C GLN A 81 -14.59 -24.88 1.15
N LYS A 82 -14.99 -26.03 0.60
CA LYS A 82 -16.06 -26.22 -0.39
C LYS A 82 -17.45 -25.69 0.04
N ASN A 83 -17.70 -25.51 1.35
CA ASN A 83 -18.97 -25.04 1.92
C ASN A 83 -18.83 -23.80 2.82
N SER A 84 -17.67 -23.15 2.84
CA SER A 84 -17.48 -21.95 3.64
C SER A 84 -17.95 -20.73 2.87
N LYS A 85 -18.90 -20.00 3.43
CA LYS A 85 -19.35 -18.70 2.94
C LYS A 85 -18.44 -17.57 3.43
N ASP A 86 -17.43 -17.89 4.23
CA ASP A 86 -16.66 -16.93 4.98
C ASP A 86 -15.60 -16.23 4.11
N TRP A 87 -15.54 -14.95 4.25
CA TRP A 87 -14.55 -14.08 3.65
C TRP A 87 -13.46 -13.76 4.66
N ARG A 88 -12.24 -14.24 4.41
CA ARG A 88 -11.07 -13.92 5.25
C ARG A 88 -10.50 -12.56 4.88
N VAL A 89 -10.21 -11.75 5.91
CA VAL A 89 -9.59 -10.43 5.75
C VAL A 89 -8.15 -10.46 6.26
N GLN A 90 -7.25 -9.90 5.45
CA GLN A 90 -5.83 -9.79 5.77
C GLN A 90 -5.29 -8.44 5.29
N ILE A 91 -4.40 -7.84 6.08
CA ILE A 91 -3.66 -6.64 5.72
C ILE A 91 -2.17 -6.87 5.99
N HIS A 92 -1.32 -6.31 5.14
CA HIS A 92 0.13 -6.36 5.33
C HIS A 92 0.60 -4.99 5.79
N ASP A 93 1.29 -4.91 6.93
CA ASP A 93 1.75 -3.66 7.54
C ASP A 93 3.11 -3.15 6.99
N GLY A 94 3.67 -3.88 6.02
CA GLY A 94 5.01 -3.65 5.48
C GLY A 94 6.04 -4.67 5.96
N GLU A 95 5.79 -5.33 7.09
CA GLU A 95 6.66 -6.36 7.66
C GLU A 95 5.95 -7.72 7.75
N LYS A 96 4.70 -7.72 8.20
CA LYS A 96 3.94 -8.94 8.47
C LYS A 96 2.52 -8.84 7.94
N THR A 97 1.90 -10.01 7.77
CA THR A 97 0.48 -10.12 7.45
C THR A 97 -0.33 -10.22 8.72
N ILE A 98 -1.27 -9.29 8.89
CA ILE A 98 -2.20 -9.22 10.01
C ILE A 98 -3.54 -9.81 9.57
N HIS A 99 -4.06 -10.77 10.34
CA HIS A 99 -5.39 -11.32 10.13
C HIS A 99 -6.43 -10.47 10.84
N LEU A 100 -7.42 -9.99 10.08
CA LEU A 100 -8.50 -9.12 10.55
C LEU A 100 -9.83 -9.84 10.75
N GLY A 101 -9.81 -11.18 10.75
CA GLY A 101 -10.99 -11.99 10.99
C GLY A 101 -11.58 -12.64 9.75
N GLN A 102 -12.81 -13.17 9.92
CA GLN A 102 -13.60 -13.84 8.90
C GLN A 102 -15.05 -13.36 9.01
N TYR A 103 -15.70 -13.14 7.88
CA TYR A 103 -17.03 -12.53 7.80
C TYR A 103 -17.88 -13.20 6.73
N ASP A 104 -19.19 -13.25 6.91
CA ASP A 104 -20.12 -13.86 5.96
C ASP A 104 -20.33 -13.00 4.71
N SER A 105 -20.19 -11.68 4.84
CA SER A 105 -20.36 -10.73 3.75
C SER A 105 -19.00 -10.26 3.21
N GLU A 106 -18.83 -10.35 1.89
CA GLU A 106 -17.65 -9.84 1.19
C GLU A 106 -17.49 -8.32 1.35
N VAL A 107 -18.60 -7.59 1.22
CA VAL A 107 -18.62 -6.13 1.37
C VAL A 107 -18.29 -5.71 2.80
N TYR A 108 -18.83 -6.42 3.79
CA TYR A 108 -18.51 -6.17 5.20
C TYR A 108 -17.02 -6.41 5.47
N ALA A 109 -16.49 -7.52 4.99
CA ALA A 109 -15.07 -7.88 5.07
C ALA A 109 -14.17 -6.79 4.47
N ALA A 110 -14.54 -6.24 3.31
CA ALA A 110 -13.80 -5.18 2.65
C ALA A 110 -13.84 -3.85 3.43
N LYS A 111 -14.95 -3.53 4.08
CA LYS A 111 -15.04 -2.36 4.96
C LYS A 111 -14.21 -2.49 6.23
N VAL A 112 -14.10 -3.69 6.80
CA VAL A 112 -13.17 -3.95 7.92
C VAL A 112 -11.71 -3.80 7.48
N TYR A 113 -11.38 -4.27 6.26
CA TYR A 113 -10.07 -4.01 5.68
C TYR A 113 -9.77 -2.52 5.58
N ASP A 114 -10.71 -1.75 5.05
CA ASP A 114 -10.55 -0.30 4.85
C ASP A 114 -10.36 0.42 6.18
N ALA A 115 -11.14 0.06 7.22
CA ALA A 115 -10.98 0.60 8.57
C ALA A 115 -9.59 0.30 9.16
N ALA A 116 -9.06 -0.90 8.95
CA ALA A 116 -7.70 -1.24 9.35
C ALA A 116 -6.65 -0.48 8.55
N ALA A 117 -6.86 -0.32 7.24
CA ALA A 117 -5.96 0.43 6.36
C ALA A 117 -5.89 1.91 6.76
N GLU A 118 -7.03 2.55 7.07
CA GLU A 118 -7.04 3.92 7.60
C GLU A 118 -6.26 4.04 8.91
N THR A 119 -6.43 3.07 9.81
CA THR A 119 -5.73 3.06 11.11
C THR A 119 -4.22 2.92 10.96
N LEU A 120 -3.77 2.05 10.04
CA LEU A 120 -2.34 1.76 9.84
C LEU A 120 -1.63 2.81 8.98
N PHE A 121 -2.33 3.40 8.01
CA PHE A 121 -1.71 4.15 6.90
C PHE A 121 -2.25 5.57 6.74
N GLY A 122 -3.28 5.93 7.49
CA GLY A 122 -3.87 7.27 7.46
C GLY A 122 -4.28 7.67 6.04
N ALA A 123 -3.92 8.90 5.66
CA ALA A 123 -4.22 9.47 4.33
C ALA A 123 -3.58 8.71 3.15
N SER A 124 -2.57 7.86 3.41
CA SER A 124 -1.91 7.06 2.39
C SER A 124 -2.60 5.71 2.13
N ALA A 125 -3.67 5.39 2.86
CA ALA A 125 -4.42 4.15 2.70
C ALA A 125 -5.07 4.07 1.32
N TYR A 126 -4.96 2.90 0.66
CA TYR A 126 -5.78 2.59 -0.50
C TYR A 126 -7.02 1.84 -0.01
N LEU A 127 -8.18 2.48 -0.15
CA LEU A 127 -9.46 1.96 0.30
C LEU A 127 -10.22 1.29 -0.85
N ASN A 128 -10.98 0.26 -0.51
CA ASN A 128 -11.96 -0.34 -1.43
C ASN A 128 -13.16 0.58 -1.63
N PHE A 129 -13.53 1.33 -0.56
CA PHE A 129 -14.64 2.28 -0.54
C PHE A 129 -14.15 3.67 -0.13
N PRO A 130 -13.68 4.48 -1.08
CA PRO A 130 -13.18 5.84 -0.79
C PRO A 130 -14.29 6.85 -0.45
N ASP A 131 -15.56 6.45 -0.61
CA ASP A 131 -16.75 7.26 -0.33
C ASP A 131 -17.07 7.43 1.17
N GLY A 132 -16.24 6.88 2.05
CA GLY A 132 -16.43 6.99 3.50
C GLY A 132 -17.53 6.10 4.08
N SER A 133 -17.97 5.06 3.37
CA SER A 133 -19.02 4.13 3.84
C SER A 133 -18.58 3.19 4.97
N ILE A 134 -17.53 3.55 5.70
CA ILE A 134 -16.97 2.80 6.82
C ILE A 134 -17.69 3.23 8.10
N HIS A 135 -18.47 2.33 8.71
CA HIS A 135 -19.17 2.58 9.95
C HIS A 135 -18.33 2.26 11.20
N GLN A 136 -18.78 2.73 12.36
CA GLN A 136 -18.12 2.52 13.66
C GLN A 136 -17.87 1.04 13.98
N GLU A 137 -18.79 0.17 13.60
CA GLU A 137 -18.70 -1.26 13.80
C GLU A 137 -17.47 -1.86 13.08
N HIS A 138 -17.23 -1.48 11.82
CA HIS A 138 -16.06 -1.95 11.06
C HIS A 138 -14.75 -1.49 11.72
N ARG A 139 -14.71 -0.25 12.23
CA ARG A 139 -13.58 0.32 12.98
C ARG A 139 -13.31 -0.43 14.26
N TYR A 140 -14.36 -0.83 14.97
CA TYR A 140 -14.27 -1.61 16.21
C TYR A 140 -13.61 -2.98 15.98
N TYR A 141 -14.08 -3.75 14.98
CA TYR A 141 -13.47 -5.04 14.67
C TYR A 141 -12.04 -4.90 14.16
N ALA A 142 -11.77 -3.94 13.30
CA ALA A 142 -10.42 -3.66 12.83
C ALA A 142 -9.46 -3.39 13.99
N LYS A 143 -9.88 -2.52 14.93
CA LYS A 143 -9.11 -2.15 16.13
C LYS A 143 -8.78 -3.36 17.00
N ILE A 144 -9.77 -4.20 17.32
CA ILE A 144 -9.55 -5.43 18.13
C ILE A 144 -8.48 -6.34 17.50
N HIS A 145 -8.55 -6.57 16.21
CA HIS A 145 -7.60 -7.45 15.53
C HIS A 145 -6.20 -6.85 15.46
N LEU A 146 -6.08 -5.54 15.23
CA LEU A 146 -4.80 -4.84 15.25
C LEU A 146 -4.16 -4.87 16.65
N GLU A 147 -4.92 -4.56 17.70
CA GLU A 147 -4.46 -4.60 19.10
C GLU A 147 -3.98 -6.00 19.51
N ARG A 148 -4.74 -7.04 19.15
CA ARG A 148 -4.32 -8.44 19.39
C ARG A 148 -3.01 -8.78 18.69
N HIS A 149 -2.81 -8.30 17.48
CA HIS A 149 -1.58 -8.51 16.73
C HIS A 149 -0.39 -7.82 17.41
N PHE A 150 -0.51 -6.53 17.74
CA PHE A 150 0.57 -5.76 18.34
C PHE A 150 0.89 -6.18 19.78
N ASN A 151 -0.11 -6.60 20.55
CA ASN A 151 0.11 -7.10 21.92
C ASN A 151 0.83 -8.46 21.94
N LYS A 152 0.67 -9.31 20.90
CA LYS A 152 1.46 -10.55 20.76
C LYS A 152 2.92 -10.32 20.44
N GLN A 153 3.30 -9.17 19.90
CA GLN A 153 4.68 -8.83 19.57
C GLN A 153 5.47 -8.27 20.77
N LYS A 154 4.77 -7.84 21.83
CA LYS A 154 5.38 -7.30 23.05
C LYS A 154 5.74 -8.36 24.08
N ARG A 155 5.39 -9.61 23.82
CA ARG A 155 5.73 -10.78 24.67
C ARG A 155 6.85 -11.59 24.06
#